data_a2d70054a5e0c800a5b27937ee257e70
#
_entry.id   a2d70054a5e0c800a5b27937ee257e70
#
_cell.length_a   1.000
_cell.length_b   1.000
_cell.length_c   1.000
_cell.angle_alpha   90.00
_cell.angle_beta   90.00
_cell.angle_gamma   90.00
#
_symmetry.space_group_name_H-M   'P 1'
#
loop_
_entity.id
_entity.type
_entity.pdbx_description
1 polymer ?
#
loop_
_entity_poly.entity_id
_entity_poly.type
_entity_poly.pdbx_seq_one_letter_code
_entity_poly.pdbx_strand_id
1 'polypeptide(L)'
;MDYKKTNAPGTTVTRDMMEVCADTGNVYETVAIIGKRANQISVEIKNDLSKKLAEFASYNDNLEEVFENREQIEISRYYEKLPKPTLIATQEYVEGKIYYRNPAKEKEKLQ
;
A
#
# COMPACT_ATOMS: atom_id res chain seq x y z
N MET A 1 8.48 -5.59 0.87
CA MET A 1 7.30 -5.99 1.65
C MET A 1 6.36 -6.83 0.80
N ASP A 2 5.88 -7.92 1.34
CA ASP A 2 4.98 -8.82 0.59
C ASP A 2 3.52 -8.47 0.91
N TYR A 3 2.89 -7.71 0.03
CA TYR A 3 1.51 -7.27 0.20
C TYR A 3 0.47 -8.40 -0.02
N LYS A 4 0.91 -9.57 -0.48
CA LYS A 4 0.07 -10.75 -0.58
C LYS A 4 -0.36 -11.26 0.80
N LYS A 5 0.43 -10.99 1.83
CA LYS A 5 0.17 -11.40 3.21
C LYS A 5 -0.60 -10.37 4.01
N THR A 6 -1.05 -9.28 3.39
CA THR A 6 -1.86 -8.30 4.08
C THR A 6 -3.22 -8.87 4.47
N ASN A 7 -3.76 -8.41 5.59
CA ASN A 7 -5.11 -8.73 6.03
C ASN A 7 -6.15 -7.77 5.45
N ALA A 8 -5.73 -6.85 4.58
CA ALA A 8 -6.63 -5.89 3.98
C ALA A 8 -7.64 -6.58 3.07
N PRO A 9 -8.92 -6.12 3.08
CA PRO A 9 -9.93 -6.68 2.18
C PRO A 9 -9.62 -6.29 0.73
N GLY A 10 -10.07 -7.12 -0.22
CA GLY A 10 -9.90 -6.82 -1.64
C GLY A 10 -10.83 -5.74 -2.17
N THR A 11 -11.88 -5.40 -1.40
CA THR A 11 -12.86 -4.39 -1.76
C THR A 11 -13.07 -3.41 -0.60
N THR A 12 -13.64 -2.25 -0.90
CA THR A 12 -13.96 -1.26 0.12
C THR A 12 -15.01 -1.81 1.08
N VAL A 13 -14.79 -1.67 2.38
CA VAL A 13 -15.72 -2.08 3.42
C VAL A 13 -16.12 -0.87 4.26
N THR A 14 -17.33 -0.93 4.83
CA THR A 14 -17.81 0.12 5.75
C THR A 14 -17.05 0.02 7.07
N ARG A 15 -16.58 1.16 7.59
CA ARG A 15 -15.85 1.23 8.86
C ARG A 15 -16.47 2.27 9.78
N ASP A 16 -16.40 1.99 11.08
CA ASP A 16 -16.78 2.96 12.09
C ASP A 16 -15.63 3.95 12.30
N MET A 17 -15.81 5.18 11.82
CA MET A 17 -14.78 6.21 11.88
C MET A 17 -14.45 6.66 13.30
N MET A 18 -15.39 6.56 14.23
CA MET A 18 -15.10 6.88 15.63
C MET A 18 -14.11 5.89 16.22
N GLU A 19 -14.26 4.62 15.88
CA GLU A 19 -13.35 3.57 16.33
C GLU A 19 -11.98 3.71 15.65
N VAL A 20 -11.95 3.92 14.33
CA VAL A 20 -10.71 4.08 13.57
C VAL A 20 -9.91 5.29 14.04
N CYS A 21 -10.59 6.37 14.38
CA CYS A 21 -9.94 7.63 14.78
C CYS A 21 -9.72 7.77 16.29
N ALA A 22 -9.99 6.73 17.07
CA ALA A 22 -9.91 6.79 18.53
C ALA A 22 -8.51 7.19 19.03
N ASP A 23 -7.47 6.67 18.42
CA ASP A 23 -6.09 6.91 18.84
C ASP A 23 -5.65 8.37 18.64
N THR A 24 -6.07 9.02 17.57
CA THR A 24 -5.72 10.41 17.29
C THR A 24 -6.74 11.39 17.84
N GLY A 25 -7.99 10.96 17.98
CA GLY A 25 -9.11 11.84 18.31
C GLY A 25 -9.47 12.84 17.23
N ASN A 26 -8.94 12.69 16.02
CA ASN A 26 -9.12 13.63 14.92
C ASN A 26 -9.18 12.91 13.57
N VAL A 27 -10.32 13.01 12.90
CA VAL A 27 -10.55 12.35 11.60
C VAL A 27 -9.53 12.81 10.54
N TYR A 28 -9.26 14.12 10.50
CA TYR A 28 -8.32 14.67 9.51
C TYR A 28 -6.90 14.15 9.71
N GLU A 29 -6.47 14.08 10.96
CA GLU A 29 -5.15 13.54 11.30
C GLU A 29 -5.03 12.07 10.89
N THR A 30 -6.04 11.27 11.24
CA THR A 30 -6.08 9.85 10.88
C THR A 30 -6.05 9.65 9.36
N VAL A 31 -6.87 10.40 8.62
CA VAL A 31 -6.91 10.32 7.16
C VAL A 31 -5.57 10.73 6.55
N ALA A 32 -4.92 11.76 7.10
CA ALA A 32 -3.61 12.20 6.62
C ALA A 32 -2.54 11.12 6.83
N ILE A 33 -2.54 10.45 7.98
CA ILE A 33 -1.61 9.35 8.30
C ILE A 33 -1.80 8.20 7.29
N ILE A 34 -3.05 7.77 7.13
CA ILE A 34 -3.39 6.68 6.21
C ILE A 34 -3.04 7.05 4.78
N GLY A 35 -3.34 8.29 4.36
CA GLY A 35 -3.05 8.78 3.02
C GLY A 35 -1.55 8.79 2.70
N LYS A 36 -0.73 9.26 3.63
CA LYS A 36 0.74 9.24 3.46
C LYS A 36 1.27 7.82 3.35
N ARG A 37 0.76 6.92 4.18
CA ARG A 37 1.17 5.51 4.10
C ARG A 37 0.71 4.87 2.80
N ALA A 38 -0.50 5.18 2.34
CA ALA A 38 -1.02 4.67 1.06
C ALA A 38 -0.14 5.13 -0.11
N ASN A 39 0.33 6.37 -0.10
CA ASN A 39 1.26 6.87 -1.12
C ASN A 39 2.58 6.10 -1.12
N GLN A 40 3.14 5.82 0.07
CA GLN A 40 4.36 5.01 0.20
C GLN A 40 4.15 3.62 -0.38
N ILE A 41 3.04 2.97 -0.03
CA ILE A 41 2.70 1.63 -0.52
C ILE A 41 2.55 1.64 -2.04
N SER A 42 1.86 2.64 -2.58
CA SER A 42 1.67 2.78 -4.02
C SER A 42 3.00 2.88 -4.76
N VAL A 43 3.94 3.69 -4.25
CA VAL A 43 5.28 3.83 -4.83
C VAL A 43 6.06 2.52 -4.74
N GLU A 44 6.02 1.83 -3.60
CA GLU A 44 6.68 0.55 -3.41
C GLU A 44 6.16 -0.50 -4.39
N ILE A 45 4.84 -0.61 -4.54
CA ILE A 45 4.22 -1.56 -5.47
C ILE A 45 4.63 -1.24 -6.90
N LYS A 46 4.59 0.03 -7.29
CA LYS A 46 4.97 0.47 -8.62
C LYS A 46 6.44 0.15 -8.93
N ASN A 47 7.33 0.40 -7.97
CA ASN A 47 8.75 0.12 -8.13
C ASN A 47 9.01 -1.38 -8.21
N ASP A 48 8.34 -2.19 -7.39
CA ASP A 48 8.46 -3.65 -7.43
C ASP A 48 7.99 -4.20 -8.76
N LEU A 49 6.86 -3.72 -9.27
CA LEU A 49 6.34 -4.13 -10.57
C LEU A 49 7.31 -3.76 -11.70
N SER A 50 7.81 -2.52 -11.70
CA SER A 50 8.75 -2.05 -12.71
C SER A 50 10.03 -2.87 -12.70
N LYS A 51 10.54 -3.18 -11.50
CA LYS A 51 11.74 -4.00 -11.33
C LYS A 51 11.54 -5.42 -11.87
N LYS A 52 10.41 -6.03 -11.55
CA LYS A 52 10.10 -7.39 -12.04
C LYS A 52 9.94 -7.43 -13.56
N LEU A 53 9.27 -6.45 -14.13
CA LEU A 53 9.12 -6.36 -15.59
C LEU A 53 10.47 -6.13 -16.29
N ALA A 54 11.35 -5.32 -15.70
CA ALA A 54 12.70 -5.08 -16.23
C ALA A 54 13.56 -6.34 -16.15
N GLU A 55 13.53 -7.06 -15.03
CA GLU A 55 14.25 -8.33 -14.87
C GLU A 55 13.77 -9.36 -15.89
N PHE A 56 12.46 -9.43 -16.09
CA PHE A 56 11.86 -10.32 -17.06
C PHE A 56 12.29 -9.98 -18.49
N ALA A 57 12.25 -8.71 -18.85
CA ALA A 57 12.67 -8.25 -20.18
C ALA A 57 14.14 -8.55 -20.43
N SER A 58 15.01 -8.34 -19.43
CA SER A 58 16.43 -8.65 -19.54
C SER A 58 16.70 -10.14 -19.72
N TYR A 59 15.97 -10.97 -18.96
CA TYR A 59 16.11 -12.42 -19.03
C TYR A 59 15.64 -12.98 -20.38
N ASN A 60 14.60 -12.37 -20.96
CA ASN A 60 13.94 -12.89 -22.17
C ASN A 60 14.29 -12.15 -23.46
N ASP A 61 15.38 -11.40 -23.49
CA ASP A 61 15.85 -10.70 -24.71
C ASP A 61 16.00 -11.63 -25.91
N ASN A 62 16.21 -12.93 -25.68
CA ASN A 62 16.42 -13.93 -26.71
C ASN A 62 15.25 -14.90 -26.89
N LEU A 63 14.12 -14.69 -26.23
CA LEU A 63 12.95 -15.55 -26.33
C LEU A 63 11.90 -14.97 -27.27
N GLU A 64 11.08 -15.86 -27.84
CA GLU A 64 10.00 -15.45 -28.73
C GLU A 64 8.96 -14.57 -28.05
N GLU A 65 8.47 -13.56 -28.76
CA GLU A 65 7.52 -12.55 -28.25
C GLU A 65 6.27 -13.13 -27.59
N VAL A 66 5.81 -14.29 -28.02
CA VAL A 66 4.59 -14.92 -27.49
C VAL A 66 4.72 -15.29 -26.02
N PHE A 67 5.89 -15.75 -25.59
CA PHE A 67 6.14 -16.09 -24.19
C PHE A 67 6.28 -14.86 -23.33
N GLU A 68 6.91 -13.80 -23.82
CA GLU A 68 7.07 -12.54 -23.10
C GLU A 68 5.74 -11.92 -22.72
N ASN A 69 4.81 -11.86 -23.67
CA ASN A 69 3.49 -11.27 -23.44
C ASN A 69 2.71 -12.02 -22.36
N ARG A 70 2.80 -13.34 -22.34
CA ARG A 70 2.07 -14.17 -21.38
C ARG A 70 2.53 -13.96 -19.95
N GLU A 71 3.83 -13.95 -19.72
CA GLU A 71 4.39 -13.73 -18.38
C GLU A 71 4.21 -12.31 -17.91
N GLN A 72 4.29 -11.31 -18.79
CA GLN A 72 3.97 -9.92 -18.46
C GLN A 72 2.53 -9.78 -18.01
N ILE A 73 1.59 -10.45 -18.68
CA ILE A 73 0.18 -10.46 -18.31
C ILE A 73 0.00 -11.08 -16.93
N GLU A 74 0.67 -12.18 -16.63
CA GLU A 74 0.60 -12.86 -15.34
C GLU A 74 1.12 -11.98 -14.21
N ILE A 75 2.27 -11.31 -14.42
CA ILE A 75 2.84 -10.38 -13.45
C ILE A 75 1.89 -9.22 -13.19
N SER A 76 1.36 -8.61 -14.25
CA SER A 76 0.42 -7.50 -14.14
C SER A 76 -0.85 -7.91 -13.40
N ARG A 77 -1.39 -9.08 -13.69
CA ARG A 77 -2.57 -9.61 -13.00
C ARG A 77 -2.31 -9.83 -11.51
N TYR A 78 -1.12 -10.32 -11.16
CA TYR A 78 -0.76 -10.51 -9.75
C TYR A 78 -0.86 -9.18 -8.98
N TYR A 79 -0.27 -8.10 -9.54
CA TYR A 79 -0.29 -6.80 -8.88
C TYR A 79 -1.68 -6.15 -8.91
N GLU A 80 -2.47 -6.40 -9.96
CA GLU A 80 -3.86 -5.91 -10.03
C GLU A 80 -4.78 -6.56 -9.01
N LYS A 81 -4.49 -7.79 -8.59
CA LYS A 81 -5.26 -8.51 -7.59
C LYS A 81 -4.95 -8.10 -6.16
N LEU A 82 -3.86 -7.38 -5.93
CA LEU A 82 -3.54 -6.87 -4.60
C LEU A 82 -4.62 -5.86 -4.15
N PRO A 83 -4.93 -5.81 -2.85
CA PRO A 83 -5.81 -4.76 -2.34
C PRO A 83 -5.26 -3.38 -2.69
N LYS A 84 -6.14 -2.40 -2.83
CA LYS A 84 -5.72 -1.02 -3.11
C LYS A 84 -4.83 -0.50 -2.00
N PRO A 85 -3.81 0.34 -2.31
CA PRO A 85 -2.92 0.90 -1.29
C PRO A 85 -3.65 1.57 -0.14
N THR A 86 -4.77 2.24 -0.40
CA THR A 86 -5.60 2.87 0.62
C THR A 86 -6.18 1.85 1.59
N LEU A 87 -6.60 0.68 1.11
CA LEU A 87 -7.14 -0.40 1.94
C LEU A 87 -6.04 -1.06 2.77
N ILE A 88 -4.87 -1.26 2.19
CA ILE A 88 -3.71 -1.82 2.90
C ILE A 88 -3.28 -0.86 4.01
N ALA A 89 -3.17 0.44 3.73
CA ALA A 89 -2.79 1.44 4.71
C ALA A 89 -3.80 1.53 5.85
N THR A 90 -5.09 1.49 5.54
CA THR A 90 -6.14 1.51 6.55
C THR A 90 -6.05 0.29 7.47
N GLN A 91 -5.82 -0.89 6.90
CA GLN A 91 -5.68 -2.11 7.68
C GLN A 91 -4.43 -2.07 8.56
N GLU A 92 -3.30 -1.58 8.05
CA GLU A 92 -2.08 -1.40 8.85
C GLU A 92 -2.33 -0.43 10.01
N TYR A 93 -3.07 0.64 9.78
CA TYR A 93 -3.40 1.61 10.82
C TYR A 93 -4.26 0.96 11.92
N VAL A 94 -5.30 0.23 11.54
CA VAL A 94 -6.19 -0.46 12.48
C VAL A 94 -5.42 -1.50 13.31
N GLU A 95 -4.45 -2.17 12.72
CA GLU A 95 -3.60 -3.15 13.40
C GLU A 95 -2.47 -2.54 14.24
N GLY A 96 -2.34 -1.20 14.23
CA GLY A 96 -1.30 -0.51 14.99
C GLY A 96 0.11 -0.67 14.43
N LYS A 97 0.22 -0.90 13.12
CA LYS A 97 1.51 -1.15 12.46
C LYS A 97 2.16 0.08 11.84
N ILE A 98 1.52 1.25 11.90
CA ILE A 98 2.05 2.48 11.33
C ILE A 98 2.70 3.32 12.41
N TYR A 99 3.98 3.66 12.22
CA TYR A 99 4.67 4.66 13.03
C TYR A 99 4.41 6.05 12.45
N TYR A 100 3.98 6.97 13.29
CA TYR A 100 3.73 8.36 12.86
C TYR A 100 4.07 9.35 13.97
N ARG A 101 4.36 10.59 13.56
CA ARG A 101 4.60 11.71 14.46
C ARG A 101 3.77 12.90 14.06
N ASN A 102 3.32 13.65 15.04
CA ASN A 102 2.68 14.94 14.82
C ASN A 102 3.46 16.02 15.57
N PRO A 103 4.37 16.75 14.90
CA PRO A 103 5.20 17.76 15.55
C PRO A 103 4.39 18.86 16.21
N ALA A 104 3.23 19.24 15.67
CA ALA A 104 2.37 20.26 16.26
C ALA A 104 1.83 19.82 17.63
N LYS A 105 1.37 18.57 17.75
CA LYS A 105 0.93 18.01 19.03
C LYS A 105 2.06 17.84 20.03
N GLU A 106 3.24 17.48 19.58
CA GLU A 106 4.42 17.36 20.45
C GLU A 106 4.81 18.70 21.04
N LYS A 107 4.73 19.78 20.26
CA LYS A 107 4.98 21.14 20.77
C LYS A 107 3.96 21.55 21.81
N GLU A 108 2.69 21.23 21.62
CA GLU A 108 1.63 21.53 22.59
C GLU A 108 1.86 20.83 23.93
N LYS A 109 2.34 19.58 23.89
CA LYS A 109 2.63 18.82 25.11
C LYS A 109 3.84 19.35 25.88
N LEU A 110 4.78 20.03 25.22
CA LEU A 110 5.96 20.59 25.85
C LEU A 110 5.71 21.98 26.44
N GLN A 111 4.60 22.60 26.11
CA GLN A 111 4.14 23.86 26.71
C GLN A 111 3.24 23.62 27.90
#